data_f55aa6cc1283fd2933e7598217516e70
#
_entry.id   f55aa6cc1283fd2933e7598217516e70
#
_cell.length_a   1.000
_cell.length_b   1.000
_cell.length_c   1.000
_cell.angle_alpha   90.00
_cell.angle_beta   90.00
_cell.angle_gamma   90.00
#
_symmetry.space_group_name_H-M   'P 1'
#
loop_
_entity.id
_entity.type
_entity.pdbx_description
1 polymer ?
#
loop_
_entity_poly.entity_id
_entity_poly.type
_entity_poly.pdbx_seq_one_letter_code
_entity_poly.pdbx_strand_id
1 'polypeptide(L)'
;TVGGNICMSLPAGAMVSLTSALEGVCTLWPRMGGPREIPVADFVTGNHMNVLQKGELLRSIHLPASALSRRYAVRQASLTHLGRSAALIVGTAGDNGEDFLLTVSAATPRPVQLRFKKIPAATELRQAIDERLPAESWFEDVHGSAPYKRHITRYYAEQIRAELA
;
A
#
# COMPACT_ATOMS: atom_id res chain seq x y z
N THR A 1 -4.98 13.19 -11.99
CA THR A 1 -5.20 13.74 -10.64
C THR A 1 -5.02 12.67 -9.58
N VAL A 2 -4.73 13.08 -8.33
CA VAL A 2 -4.60 12.16 -7.19
C VAL A 2 -5.89 11.36 -7.00
N GLY A 3 -7.02 12.04 -6.89
CA GLY A 3 -8.33 11.37 -6.72
C GLY A 3 -8.67 10.43 -7.87
N GLY A 4 -8.38 10.84 -9.12
CA GLY A 4 -8.58 9.98 -10.29
C GLY A 4 -7.74 8.70 -10.26
N ASN A 5 -6.46 8.79 -9.84
CA ASN A 5 -5.59 7.61 -9.68
C ASN A 5 -6.13 6.64 -8.63
N ILE A 6 -6.62 7.18 -7.51
CA ILE A 6 -7.20 6.35 -6.43
C ILE A 6 -8.52 5.71 -6.89
N CYS A 7 -9.42 6.48 -7.53
CA CYS A 7 -10.69 5.94 -8.03
C CYS A 7 -10.51 4.91 -9.16
N MET A 8 -9.44 5.00 -9.95
CA MET A 8 -9.09 3.96 -10.93
C MET A 8 -8.72 2.63 -10.29
N SER A 9 -8.26 2.64 -9.04
CA SER A 9 -7.99 1.45 -8.21
C SER A 9 -7.10 0.41 -8.90
N LEU A 10 -6.06 0.89 -9.60
CA LEU A 10 -5.05 0.01 -10.22
C LEU A 10 -4.10 -0.52 -9.15
N PRO A 11 -3.69 -1.80 -9.20
CA PRO A 11 -2.71 -2.37 -8.27
C PRO A 11 -1.42 -1.57 -8.16
N ALA A 12 -0.91 -1.05 -9.30
CA ALA A 12 0.28 -0.23 -9.40
C ALA A 12 0.00 1.29 -9.38
N GLY A 13 -1.13 1.71 -8.82
CA GLY A 13 -1.50 3.11 -8.70
C GLY A 13 -0.54 3.85 -7.77
N ALA A 14 0.28 4.78 -8.30
CA ALA A 14 1.29 5.47 -7.50
C ALA A 14 0.68 6.27 -6.33
N MET A 15 -0.47 6.94 -6.56
CA MET A 15 -1.16 7.67 -5.50
C MET A 15 -1.86 6.75 -4.51
N VAL A 16 -2.34 5.59 -4.95
CA VAL A 16 -2.85 4.54 -4.06
C VAL A 16 -1.74 4.09 -3.10
N SER A 17 -0.56 3.80 -3.62
CA SER A 17 0.60 3.35 -2.83
C SER A 17 1.06 4.42 -1.84
N LEU A 18 1.27 5.65 -2.32
CA LEU A 18 1.72 6.78 -1.50
C LEU A 18 0.75 7.08 -0.37
N THR A 19 -0.53 7.30 -0.70
CA THR A 19 -1.50 7.71 0.30
C THR A 19 -1.87 6.59 1.28
N SER A 20 -1.80 5.32 0.86
CA SER A 20 -1.92 4.19 1.78
C SER A 20 -0.75 4.15 2.77
N ALA A 21 0.49 4.30 2.28
CA ALA A 21 1.68 4.29 3.14
C ALA A 21 1.72 5.46 4.14
N LEU A 22 1.10 6.59 3.78
CA LEU A 22 0.94 7.76 4.64
C LEU A 22 -0.37 7.74 5.44
N GLU A 23 -0.98 6.58 5.60
CA GLU A 23 -2.19 6.39 6.41
C GLU A 23 -3.35 7.32 6.02
N GLY A 24 -3.44 7.61 4.72
CA GLY A 24 -4.46 8.51 4.18
C GLY A 24 -5.88 8.01 4.41
N VAL A 25 -6.78 8.95 4.66
CA VAL A 25 -8.22 8.71 4.85
C VAL A 25 -9.00 9.43 3.77
N CYS A 26 -9.81 8.68 3.03
CA CYS A 26 -10.75 9.19 2.04
C CYS A 26 -12.02 9.69 2.71
N THR A 27 -12.45 10.89 2.37
CA THR A 27 -13.82 11.36 2.67
C THR A 27 -14.69 11.15 1.44
N LEU A 28 -15.76 10.37 1.58
CA LEU A 28 -16.70 10.04 0.52
C LEU A 28 -18.01 10.79 0.75
N TRP A 29 -18.52 11.41 -0.32
CA TRP A 29 -19.80 12.09 -0.30
C TRP A 29 -20.84 11.27 -1.06
N PRO A 30 -21.79 10.66 -0.36
CA PRO A 30 -22.91 9.98 -0.97
C PRO A 30 -23.89 10.98 -1.57
N ARG A 31 -24.71 10.52 -2.50
CA ARG A 31 -25.79 11.33 -3.10
C ARG A 31 -26.81 11.79 -2.04
N MET A 32 -27.05 10.95 -1.04
CA MET A 32 -27.94 11.22 0.09
C MET A 32 -27.28 10.78 1.38
N GLY A 33 -27.57 11.47 2.48
CA GLY A 33 -26.94 11.22 3.78
C GLY A 33 -25.68 12.04 4.02
N GLY A 34 -25.01 11.78 5.12
CA GLY A 34 -23.77 12.46 5.53
C GLY A 34 -22.52 11.83 4.89
N PRO A 35 -21.39 12.55 4.90
CA PRO A 35 -20.10 11.99 4.45
C PRO A 35 -19.69 10.81 5.32
N ARG A 36 -18.92 9.89 4.71
CA ARG A 36 -18.27 8.78 5.43
C ARG A 36 -16.79 8.77 5.15
N GLU A 37 -16.01 8.24 6.08
CA GLU A 37 -14.57 8.14 5.96
C GLU A 37 -14.15 6.68 5.86
N ILE A 38 -13.05 6.45 5.11
CA ILE A 38 -12.45 5.13 4.96
C ILE A 38 -10.94 5.28 4.71
N PRO A 39 -10.07 4.47 5.32
CA PRO A 39 -8.66 4.44 4.97
C PRO A 39 -8.45 4.15 3.47
N VAL A 40 -7.45 4.79 2.86
CA VAL A 40 -7.14 4.54 1.43
C VAL A 40 -6.82 3.07 1.17
N ALA A 41 -6.16 2.40 2.10
CA ALA A 41 -5.84 0.98 2.00
C ALA A 41 -7.09 0.08 1.92
N ASP A 42 -8.22 0.52 2.48
CA ASP A 42 -9.51 -0.19 2.46
C ASP A 42 -10.44 0.33 1.36
N PHE A 43 -10.16 1.53 0.82
CA PHE A 43 -10.93 2.10 -0.30
C PHE A 43 -10.78 1.25 -1.56
N VAL A 44 -9.56 0.80 -1.87
CA VAL A 44 -9.28 -0.09 -3.01
C VAL A 44 -9.51 -1.53 -2.58
N THR A 45 -10.46 -2.21 -3.21
CA THR A 45 -10.85 -3.58 -2.90
C THR A 45 -10.28 -4.63 -3.86
N GLY A 46 -9.77 -4.18 -5.01
CA GLY A 46 -9.18 -5.04 -6.04
C GLY A 46 -8.78 -4.25 -7.28
N ASN A 47 -8.32 -4.95 -8.31
CA ASN A 47 -7.96 -4.34 -9.59
C ASN A 47 -9.20 -3.71 -10.24
N HIS A 48 -9.19 -2.38 -10.44
CA HIS A 48 -10.33 -1.57 -10.89
C HIS A 48 -11.57 -1.68 -9.99
N MET A 49 -11.38 -2.02 -8.71
CA MET A 49 -12.47 -2.18 -7.76
C MET A 49 -12.25 -1.32 -6.52
N ASN A 50 -13.28 -0.62 -6.08
CA ASN A 50 -13.28 0.19 -4.88
C ASN A 50 -14.66 0.22 -4.21
N VAL A 51 -14.73 0.89 -3.07
CA VAL A 51 -15.92 0.94 -2.21
C VAL A 51 -16.95 1.99 -2.60
N LEU A 52 -16.71 2.78 -3.67
CA LEU A 52 -17.66 3.80 -4.10
C LEU A 52 -18.99 3.16 -4.54
N GLN A 53 -20.07 3.69 -4.02
CA GLN A 53 -21.41 3.34 -4.44
C GLN A 53 -21.88 4.22 -5.59
N LYS A 54 -22.91 3.79 -6.30
CA LYS A 54 -23.50 4.59 -7.39
C LYS A 54 -23.95 5.96 -6.87
N GLY A 55 -23.35 7.01 -7.42
CA GLY A 55 -23.65 8.40 -7.03
C GLY A 55 -22.80 8.92 -5.85
N GLU A 56 -21.85 8.14 -5.32
CA GLU A 56 -20.83 8.64 -4.40
C GLU A 56 -19.67 9.27 -5.17
N LEU A 57 -19.00 10.22 -4.52
CA LEU A 57 -17.74 10.78 -5.01
C LEU A 57 -16.67 10.81 -3.93
N LEU A 58 -15.43 10.62 -4.32
CA LEU A 58 -14.27 10.88 -3.48
C LEU A 58 -14.05 12.39 -3.39
N ARG A 59 -14.36 12.98 -2.24
CA ARG A 59 -14.30 14.43 -2.01
C ARG A 59 -12.91 14.91 -1.68
N SER A 60 -12.24 14.21 -0.76
CA SER A 60 -10.90 14.57 -0.28
C SER A 60 -10.17 13.38 0.27
N ILE A 61 -8.85 13.54 0.39
CA ILE A 61 -7.96 12.60 1.06
C ILE A 61 -7.21 13.38 2.12
N HIS A 62 -7.35 12.97 3.36
CA HIS A 62 -6.63 13.53 4.49
C HIS A 62 -5.38 12.69 4.76
N LEU A 63 -4.21 13.33 4.86
CA LEU A 63 -2.97 12.71 5.30
C LEU A 63 -2.67 13.19 6.72
N PRO A 64 -2.61 12.31 7.72
CA PRO A 64 -2.31 12.71 9.10
C PRO A 64 -0.92 13.34 9.21
N ALA A 65 -0.81 14.43 9.95
CA ALA A 65 0.48 15.10 10.17
C ALA A 65 1.52 14.17 10.80
N SER A 66 1.07 13.27 11.69
CA SER A 66 1.91 12.23 12.30
C SER A 66 2.51 11.26 11.28
N ALA A 67 1.81 10.95 10.18
CA ALA A 67 2.34 10.09 9.12
C ALA A 67 3.36 10.82 8.23
N LEU A 68 3.22 12.14 8.10
CA LEU A 68 4.11 12.97 7.27
C LEU A 68 5.47 13.25 7.92
N SER A 69 5.61 13.07 9.23
CA SER A 69 6.86 13.27 9.97
C SER A 69 7.67 11.99 10.19
N ARG A 70 7.18 10.84 9.72
CA ARG A 70 7.83 9.54 9.92
C ARG A 70 9.05 9.37 9.01
N ARG A 71 10.04 8.62 9.47
CA ARG A 71 11.10 8.08 8.59
C ARG A 71 10.47 7.12 7.59
N TYR A 72 11.00 7.09 6.37
CA TYR A 72 10.46 6.21 5.33
C TYR A 72 11.56 5.61 4.47
N ALA A 73 11.27 4.45 3.88
CA ALA A 73 12.06 3.84 2.82
C ALA A 73 11.12 3.26 1.75
N VAL A 74 11.55 3.35 0.48
CA VAL A 74 10.74 2.94 -0.69
C VAL A 74 11.57 2.02 -1.57
N ARG A 75 10.95 0.95 -2.07
CA ARG A 75 11.52 0.05 -3.08
C ARG A 75 10.50 -0.21 -4.18
N GLN A 76 10.96 -0.10 -5.41
CA GLN A 76 10.15 -0.35 -6.61
C GLN A 76 10.85 -1.33 -7.53
N ALA A 77 10.13 -2.34 -7.99
CA ALA A 77 10.52 -3.18 -9.12
C ALA A 77 9.66 -2.86 -10.33
N SER A 78 10.28 -2.64 -11.48
CA SER A 78 9.61 -2.47 -12.77
C SER A 78 10.48 -3.03 -13.89
N LEU A 79 9.86 -3.44 -15.00
CA LEU A 79 10.58 -3.98 -16.16
C LEU A 79 11.41 -2.93 -16.88
N THR A 80 11.03 -1.67 -16.76
CA THR A 80 11.74 -0.53 -17.34
C THR A 80 11.80 0.61 -16.33
N HIS A 81 12.77 1.54 -16.48
CA HIS A 81 13.00 2.64 -15.54
C HIS A 81 11.74 3.48 -15.22
N LEU A 82 10.92 3.75 -16.23
CA LEU A 82 9.65 4.49 -16.08
C LEU A 82 8.42 3.57 -16.20
N GLY A 83 8.64 2.25 -16.12
CA GLY A 83 7.59 1.26 -16.28
C GLY A 83 6.66 1.19 -15.08
N ARG A 84 5.50 0.55 -15.31
CA ARG A 84 4.56 0.23 -14.25
C ARG A 84 5.20 -0.77 -13.28
N SER A 85 4.96 -0.57 -11.99
CA SER A 85 5.55 -1.39 -10.94
C SER A 85 5.02 -2.83 -10.96
N ALA A 86 5.93 -3.80 -10.90
CA ALA A 86 5.63 -5.19 -10.54
C ALA A 86 5.44 -5.33 -9.03
N ALA A 87 6.21 -4.55 -8.24
CA ALA A 87 6.07 -4.41 -6.80
C ALA A 87 6.46 -2.99 -6.40
N LEU A 88 5.73 -2.39 -5.48
CA LEU A 88 6.05 -1.12 -4.85
C LEU A 88 5.81 -1.28 -3.35
N ILE A 89 6.90 -1.18 -2.59
CA ILE A 89 6.91 -1.43 -1.15
C ILE A 89 7.35 -0.14 -0.47
N VAL A 90 6.58 0.28 0.51
CA VAL A 90 6.88 1.46 1.32
C VAL A 90 6.88 1.06 2.79
N GLY A 91 7.97 1.32 3.49
CA GLY A 91 8.02 1.22 4.95
C GLY A 91 8.05 2.60 5.57
N THR A 92 7.36 2.76 6.69
CA THR A 92 7.45 3.94 7.54
C THR A 92 7.65 3.53 8.99
N ALA A 93 8.36 4.34 9.77
CA ALA A 93 8.58 4.11 11.19
C ALA A 93 8.72 5.45 11.93
N GLY A 94 8.41 5.48 13.21
CA GLY A 94 8.75 6.59 14.09
C GLY A 94 10.26 6.74 14.28
N ASP A 95 10.70 7.83 14.88
CA ASP A 95 12.13 8.19 14.98
C ASP A 95 12.97 7.14 15.72
N ASN A 96 12.41 6.46 16.71
CA ASN A 96 13.07 5.41 17.48
C ASN A 96 12.72 3.99 16.99
N GLY A 97 12.23 3.86 15.76
CA GLY A 97 11.83 2.57 15.18
C GLY A 97 10.51 1.99 15.71
N GLU A 98 9.75 2.78 16.49
CA GLU A 98 8.40 2.41 16.91
C GLU A 98 7.40 2.53 15.75
N ASP A 99 6.26 1.85 15.89
CA ASP A 99 5.14 1.88 14.95
C ASP A 99 5.57 1.67 13.48
N PHE A 100 6.28 0.57 13.23
CA PHE A 100 6.69 0.22 11.87
C PHE A 100 5.48 -0.23 11.03
N LEU A 101 5.26 0.43 9.89
CA LEU A 101 4.23 0.10 8.92
C LEU A 101 4.87 -0.25 7.59
N LEU A 102 4.62 -1.45 7.08
CA LEU A 102 4.98 -1.88 5.74
C LEU A 102 3.72 -1.90 4.86
N THR A 103 3.75 -1.16 3.77
CA THR A 103 2.68 -1.13 2.76
C THR A 103 3.17 -1.81 1.49
N VAL A 104 2.49 -2.87 1.08
CA VAL A 104 2.74 -3.64 -0.14
C VAL A 104 1.69 -3.28 -1.18
N SER A 105 2.11 -2.90 -2.38
CA SER A 105 1.24 -2.59 -3.51
C SER A 105 1.86 -3.04 -4.84
N ALA A 106 1.11 -3.01 -5.92
CA ALA A 106 1.47 -3.51 -7.25
C ALA A 106 1.67 -5.04 -7.31
N ALA A 107 2.27 -5.65 -6.29
CA ALA A 107 2.40 -7.10 -6.19
C ALA A 107 1.10 -7.79 -5.80
N THR A 108 0.14 -7.06 -5.26
CA THR A 108 -1.16 -7.51 -4.78
C THR A 108 -2.29 -6.76 -5.49
N PRO A 109 -3.52 -7.30 -5.60
CA PRO A 109 -4.65 -6.63 -6.28
C PRO A 109 -5.07 -5.32 -5.61
N ARG A 110 -4.76 -5.14 -4.33
CA ARG A 110 -5.05 -3.96 -3.51
C ARG A 110 -3.88 -3.71 -2.55
N PRO A 111 -3.74 -2.51 -1.96
CA PRO A 111 -2.76 -2.28 -0.92
C PRO A 111 -2.95 -3.24 0.26
N VAL A 112 -1.85 -3.76 0.78
CA VAL A 112 -1.84 -4.59 1.98
C VAL A 112 -0.86 -3.99 2.97
N GLN A 113 -1.30 -3.81 4.21
CA GLN A 113 -0.50 -3.22 5.27
C GLN A 113 -0.20 -4.25 6.36
N LEU A 114 1.07 -4.23 6.82
CA LEU A 114 1.54 -4.96 7.98
C LEU A 114 2.08 -3.93 8.98
N ARG A 115 1.51 -3.93 10.19
CA ARG A 115 1.90 -3.00 11.25
C ARG A 115 2.52 -3.73 12.42
N PHE A 116 3.61 -3.19 12.95
CA PHE A 116 4.34 -3.70 14.09
C PHE A 116 4.58 -2.58 15.09
N LYS A 117 4.57 -2.89 16.38
CA LYS A 117 4.85 -1.91 17.45
C LYS A 117 6.27 -1.34 17.38
N LYS A 118 7.20 -2.12 16.82
CA LYS A 118 8.61 -1.75 16.58
C LYS A 118 9.06 -2.37 15.27
N ILE A 119 10.20 -1.94 14.75
CA ILE A 119 10.82 -2.62 13.61
C ILE A 119 11.05 -4.09 13.99
N PRO A 120 10.42 -5.03 13.25
CA PRO A 120 10.46 -6.46 13.59
C PRO A 120 11.83 -7.09 13.28
N ALA A 121 12.11 -8.26 13.82
CA ALA A 121 13.21 -9.10 13.35
C ALA A 121 12.94 -9.58 11.92
N ALA A 122 14.01 -9.91 11.16
CA ALA A 122 13.89 -10.38 9.77
C ALA A 122 12.98 -11.60 9.61
N THR A 123 13.09 -12.55 10.55
CA THR A 123 12.26 -13.76 10.59
C THR A 123 10.79 -13.45 10.87
N GLU A 124 10.53 -12.53 11.80
CA GLU A 124 9.18 -12.08 12.15
C GLU A 124 8.51 -11.37 10.96
N LEU A 125 9.23 -10.46 10.30
CA LEU A 125 8.72 -9.78 9.10
C LEU A 125 8.39 -10.76 8.00
N ARG A 126 9.27 -11.73 7.74
CA ARG A 126 9.04 -12.75 6.71
C ARG A 126 7.81 -13.60 7.02
N GLN A 127 7.68 -14.06 8.26
CA GLN A 127 6.53 -14.84 8.70
C GLN A 127 5.23 -14.04 8.55
N ALA A 128 5.20 -12.79 9.01
CA ALA A 128 4.03 -11.91 8.88
C ALA A 128 3.63 -11.68 7.42
N ILE A 129 4.61 -11.52 6.49
CA ILE A 129 4.33 -11.41 5.06
C ILE A 129 3.68 -12.70 4.54
N ASP A 130 4.21 -13.87 4.92
CA ASP A 130 3.70 -15.15 4.45
C ASP A 130 2.30 -15.47 4.97
N GLU A 131 2.02 -15.11 6.21
CA GLU A 131 0.70 -15.26 6.83
C GLU A 131 -0.32 -14.28 6.22
N ARG A 132 0.08 -13.03 5.99
CA ARG A 132 -0.83 -11.98 5.48
C ARG A 132 -1.07 -12.07 3.99
N LEU A 133 -0.11 -12.61 3.24
CA LEU A 133 -0.11 -12.73 1.78
C LEU A 133 0.07 -14.20 1.37
N PRO A 134 -0.95 -15.06 1.56
CA PRO A 134 -0.94 -16.43 1.07
C PRO A 134 -0.84 -16.49 -0.47
N ALA A 135 -0.70 -17.67 -1.04
CA ALA A 135 -0.38 -17.87 -2.46
C ALA A 135 -1.34 -17.15 -3.42
N GLU A 136 -2.61 -17.09 -3.09
CA GLU A 136 -3.68 -16.47 -3.88
C GLU A 136 -3.72 -14.93 -3.80
N SER A 137 -2.95 -14.33 -2.90
CA SER A 137 -2.89 -12.86 -2.73
C SER A 137 -2.02 -12.16 -3.77
N TRP A 138 -1.23 -12.91 -4.53
CA TRP A 138 -0.27 -12.33 -5.49
C TRP A 138 -0.94 -12.07 -6.83
N PHE A 139 -0.85 -10.82 -7.29
CA PHE A 139 -1.46 -10.37 -8.54
C PHE A 139 -0.54 -10.66 -9.72
N GLU A 140 -0.88 -11.67 -10.51
CA GLU A 140 -0.14 -12.01 -11.72
C GLU A 140 -0.61 -11.15 -12.91
N ASP A 141 0.33 -10.56 -13.64
CA ASP A 141 0.09 -9.73 -14.82
C ASP A 141 1.33 -9.70 -15.73
N VAL A 142 1.27 -8.86 -16.77
CA VAL A 142 2.38 -8.67 -17.73
C VAL A 142 3.65 -8.09 -17.09
N HIS A 143 3.59 -7.60 -15.86
CA HIS A 143 4.73 -7.02 -15.13
C HIS A 143 5.44 -8.03 -14.25
N GLY A 144 4.88 -9.21 -14.04
CA GLY A 144 5.52 -10.29 -13.29
C GLY A 144 4.59 -11.40 -12.85
N SER A 145 5.13 -12.60 -12.76
CA SER A 145 4.44 -13.76 -12.21
C SER A 145 4.26 -13.65 -10.70
N ALA A 146 3.28 -14.37 -10.13
CA ALA A 146 3.04 -14.43 -8.70
C ALA A 146 4.29 -14.86 -7.89
N PRO A 147 5.06 -15.90 -8.27
CA PRO A 147 6.29 -16.26 -7.58
C PRO A 147 7.35 -15.15 -7.60
N TYR A 148 7.52 -14.45 -8.73
CA TYR A 148 8.45 -13.32 -8.85
C TYR A 148 8.03 -12.18 -7.91
N LYS A 149 6.76 -11.76 -7.95
CA LYS A 149 6.24 -10.68 -7.10
C LYS A 149 6.35 -11.00 -5.61
N ARG A 150 6.11 -12.26 -5.24
CA ARG A 150 6.35 -12.76 -3.87
C ARG A 150 7.81 -12.64 -3.46
N HIS A 151 8.72 -13.10 -4.31
CA HIS A 151 10.16 -13.06 -4.04
C HIS A 151 10.64 -11.63 -3.85
N ILE A 152 10.35 -10.74 -4.81
CA ILE A 152 10.83 -9.36 -4.76
C ILE A 152 10.22 -8.56 -3.62
N THR A 153 8.97 -8.85 -3.24
CA THR A 153 8.33 -8.22 -2.08
C THR A 153 9.06 -8.57 -0.79
N ARG A 154 9.41 -9.85 -0.56
CA ARG A 154 10.18 -10.27 0.61
C ARG A 154 11.58 -9.65 0.65
N TYR A 155 12.25 -9.61 -0.50
CA TYR A 155 13.57 -9.03 -0.65
C TYR A 155 13.56 -7.52 -0.32
N TYR A 156 12.62 -6.78 -0.89
CA TYR A 156 12.50 -5.34 -0.64
C TYR A 156 12.00 -5.01 0.77
N ALA A 157 11.12 -5.82 1.32
CA ALA A 157 10.67 -5.65 2.71
C ALA A 157 11.84 -5.76 3.69
N GLU A 158 12.77 -6.71 3.48
CA GLU A 158 13.97 -6.84 4.32
C GLU A 158 14.93 -5.67 4.14
N GLN A 159 15.14 -5.19 2.91
CA GLN A 159 15.95 -3.99 2.69
C GLN A 159 15.38 -2.76 3.41
N ILE A 160 14.07 -2.55 3.33
CA ILE A 160 13.36 -1.45 4.00
C ILE A 160 13.49 -1.59 5.51
N ARG A 161 13.27 -2.80 6.05
CA ARG A 161 13.44 -3.08 7.47
C ARG A 161 14.85 -2.73 7.95
N ALA A 162 15.88 -3.17 7.23
CA ALA A 162 17.28 -2.93 7.58
C ALA A 162 17.67 -1.44 7.49
N GLU A 163 17.09 -0.70 6.53
CA GLU A 163 17.36 0.74 6.36
C GLU A 163 16.73 1.58 7.47
N LEU A 164 15.55 1.17 7.96
CA LEU A 164 14.82 1.88 9.00
C LEU A 164 15.22 1.45 10.44
N ALA A 165 15.96 0.33 10.57
CA ALA A 165 16.49 -0.11 11.87
C ALA A 165 17.68 0.78 12.32
#